data_36b72c462c2b8a25b526b7bc1522df2a
#
_entry.id   36b72c462c2b8a25b526b7bc1522df2a
#
_cell.length_a   1.000
_cell.length_b   1.000
_cell.length_c   1.000
_cell.angle_alpha   90.00
_cell.angle_beta   90.00
_cell.angle_gamma   90.00
#
_symmetry.space_group_name_H-M   'P 1'
#
loop_
_entity.id
_entity.type
_entity.pdbx_description
1 polymer ?
#
loop_
_entity_poly.entity_id
_entity_poly.type
_entity_poly.pdbx_seq_one_letter_code
_entity_poly.pdbx_strand_id
1 'polypeptide(L)'
;HYEAQLPFVIYRKPKAESFFSLLQKDDKLHVNNDLSEAGFVFAPFDSNQNIVLIPDSNSLSFEIDLSQGLNVIPTDFASDKTPDLHNRADHIKLVEKGIHAIKRGDLHKVVLSRKESLEGIAWDSFMDIFTRMLSNYPTAFVYVWFHPKVGMWAGATPETLLHLDGNKIQTMSLAGTQLYKEGKI
;
A
#
# COMPACT_ATOMS: atom_id res chain seq x y z
N HIS A 1 -15.44 13.43 -1.25
CA HIS A 1 -15.06 13.05 0.12
C HIS A 1 -13.82 13.81 0.61
N TYR A 2 -12.75 13.84 -0.16
CA TYR A 2 -11.52 14.51 0.28
C TYR A 2 -11.73 16.00 0.64
N GLU A 3 -12.37 16.77 -0.24
CA GLU A 3 -12.70 18.19 0.02
C GLU A 3 -13.63 18.36 1.22
N ALA A 4 -14.54 17.41 1.43
CA ALA A 4 -15.43 17.38 2.59
C ALA A 4 -14.76 16.85 3.87
N GLN A 5 -13.46 16.51 3.80
CA GLN A 5 -12.70 15.93 4.92
C GLN A 5 -13.35 14.68 5.51
N LEU A 6 -13.94 13.84 4.65
CA LEU A 6 -14.52 12.56 5.03
C LEU A 6 -13.61 11.39 4.63
N PRO A 7 -13.53 10.34 5.47
CA PRO A 7 -12.71 9.18 5.20
C PRO A 7 -13.19 8.41 3.98
N PHE A 8 -12.23 7.87 3.22
CA PHE A 8 -12.52 6.96 2.11
C PHE A 8 -11.36 6.02 1.84
N VAL A 9 -11.65 4.95 1.13
CA VAL A 9 -10.67 4.09 0.49
C VAL A 9 -11.12 3.73 -0.92
N ILE A 10 -10.15 3.66 -1.82
CA ILE A 10 -10.29 3.07 -3.15
C ILE A 10 -9.21 2.02 -3.28
N TYR A 11 -9.57 0.79 -3.67
CA TYR A 11 -8.61 -0.29 -3.79
C TYR A 11 -8.98 -1.29 -4.89
N ARG A 12 -7.96 -1.95 -5.43
CA ARG A 12 -8.12 -3.10 -6.34
C ARG A 12 -7.46 -4.31 -5.70
N LYS A 13 -8.19 -5.41 -5.61
CA LYS A 13 -7.66 -6.71 -5.18
C LYS A 13 -6.67 -7.25 -6.22
N PRO A 14 -5.72 -8.12 -5.82
CA PRO A 14 -4.79 -8.74 -6.76
C PRO A 14 -5.51 -9.40 -7.93
N LYS A 15 -5.12 -9.07 -9.15
CA LYS A 15 -5.67 -9.60 -10.42
C LYS A 15 -7.15 -9.30 -10.67
N ALA A 16 -7.79 -8.45 -9.85
CA ALA A 16 -9.17 -8.05 -10.11
C ALA A 16 -9.26 -7.07 -11.29
N GLU A 17 -10.35 -7.17 -12.03
CA GLU A 17 -10.71 -6.29 -13.14
C GLU A 17 -11.58 -5.11 -12.70
N SER A 18 -11.93 -5.06 -11.41
CA SER A 18 -12.68 -3.98 -10.78
C SER A 18 -11.89 -3.37 -9.65
N PHE A 19 -12.16 -2.11 -9.34
CA PHE A 19 -11.78 -1.52 -8.07
C PHE A 19 -13.01 -1.22 -7.21
N PHE A 20 -12.79 -1.25 -5.91
CA PHE A 20 -13.81 -1.04 -4.90
C PHE A 20 -13.55 0.26 -4.16
N SER A 21 -14.60 0.92 -3.73
CA SER A 21 -14.50 2.08 -2.86
C SER A 21 -15.45 1.99 -1.68
N LEU A 22 -14.99 2.47 -0.53
CA LEU A 22 -15.80 2.73 0.64
C LEU A 22 -15.68 4.22 0.96
N LEU A 23 -16.84 4.88 1.00
CA LEU A 23 -16.96 6.31 1.30
C LEU A 23 -17.66 6.45 2.65
N GLN A 24 -16.90 6.65 3.73
CA GLN A 24 -17.46 6.75 5.08
C GLN A 24 -18.35 8.00 5.21
N LYS A 25 -19.48 7.87 5.90
CA LYS A 25 -20.52 8.90 5.99
C LYS A 25 -20.24 10.01 7.00
N ASP A 26 -19.30 9.77 7.92
CA ASP A 26 -18.89 10.73 8.95
C ASP A 26 -17.34 10.77 9.09
N ASP A 27 -16.81 11.68 9.90
CA ASP A 27 -15.38 11.83 10.15
C ASP A 27 -14.87 11.07 11.38
N LYS A 28 -15.68 10.14 11.91
CA LYS A 28 -15.33 9.38 13.11
C LYS A 28 -14.18 8.42 12.81
N LEU A 29 -13.15 8.42 13.65
CA LEU A 29 -12.10 7.42 13.58
C LEU A 29 -12.58 6.12 14.21
N HIS A 30 -12.82 5.10 13.39
CA HIS A 30 -13.16 3.76 13.85
C HIS A 30 -11.90 2.95 14.09
N VAL A 31 -11.92 2.16 15.15
CA VAL A 31 -10.83 1.28 15.57
C VAL A 31 -11.39 -0.14 15.69
N ASN A 32 -10.68 -1.11 15.13
CA ASN A 32 -11.11 -2.51 15.09
C ASN A 32 -9.96 -3.44 15.52
N ASN A 33 -9.57 -3.37 16.79
CA ASN A 33 -8.42 -4.12 17.31
C ASN A 33 -8.64 -5.63 17.41
N ASP A 34 -9.90 -6.08 17.40
CA ASP A 34 -10.29 -7.50 17.43
C ASP A 34 -10.66 -8.06 16.04
N LEU A 35 -10.63 -7.23 15.00
CA LEU A 35 -11.00 -7.58 13.62
C LEU A 35 -12.41 -8.17 13.48
N SER A 36 -13.35 -7.78 14.36
CA SER A 36 -14.71 -8.29 14.39
C SER A 36 -15.66 -7.62 13.40
N GLU A 37 -15.33 -6.41 12.95
CA GLU A 37 -16.16 -5.61 12.05
C GLU A 37 -15.60 -5.64 10.62
N ALA A 38 -16.50 -5.76 9.63
CA ALA A 38 -16.15 -5.75 8.22
C ALA A 38 -15.84 -4.35 7.70
N GLY A 39 -14.88 -4.25 6.78
CA GLY A 39 -14.47 -3.01 6.16
C GLY A 39 -13.03 -3.04 5.65
N PHE A 40 -12.51 -1.88 5.30
CA PHE A 40 -11.10 -1.73 4.98
C PHE A 40 -10.31 -1.48 6.26
N VAL A 41 -9.35 -2.36 6.51
CA VAL A 41 -8.50 -2.34 7.72
C VAL A 41 -7.10 -1.86 7.34
N PHE A 42 -6.58 -0.89 8.09
CA PHE A 42 -5.19 -0.45 8.00
C PHE A 42 -4.49 -0.59 9.35
N ALA A 43 -3.70 -1.65 9.47
CA ALA A 43 -3.03 -2.01 10.70
C ALA A 43 -1.59 -1.48 10.73
N PRO A 44 -1.16 -0.82 11.79
CA PRO A 44 0.24 -0.46 11.99
C PRO A 44 1.08 -1.72 12.27
N PHE A 45 2.39 -1.63 12.00
CA PHE A 45 3.32 -2.72 12.35
C PHE A 45 3.48 -2.86 13.87
N ASP A 46 3.43 -1.76 14.59
CA ASP A 46 3.47 -1.75 16.07
C ASP A 46 2.12 -2.15 16.64
N SER A 47 2.05 -3.31 17.27
CA SER A 47 0.83 -3.87 17.87
C SER A 47 0.26 -3.05 19.05
N ASN A 48 1.02 -2.08 19.58
CA ASN A 48 0.52 -1.15 20.61
C ASN A 48 -0.30 0.01 20.03
N GLN A 49 -0.32 0.16 18.71
CA GLN A 49 -1.11 1.18 18.02
C GLN A 49 -2.46 0.63 17.57
N ASN A 50 -3.42 1.51 17.50
CA ASN A 50 -4.78 1.14 17.08
C ASN A 50 -4.85 0.80 15.60
N ILE A 51 -5.61 -0.23 15.28
CA ILE A 51 -5.95 -0.63 13.92
C ILE A 51 -7.08 0.27 13.42
N VAL A 52 -6.82 1.01 12.34
CA VAL A 52 -7.82 1.88 11.71
C VAL A 52 -8.76 1.08 10.82
N LEU A 53 -10.05 1.38 10.92
CA LEU A 53 -11.11 0.79 10.11
C LEU A 53 -11.86 1.86 9.34
N ILE A 54 -12.14 1.62 8.06
CA ILE A 54 -13.22 2.27 7.32
C ILE A 54 -14.35 1.23 7.22
N PRO A 55 -15.42 1.33 8.04
CA PRO A 55 -16.40 0.27 8.20
C PRO A 55 -17.37 0.20 7.03
N ASP A 56 -17.69 -1.00 6.57
CA ASP A 56 -18.74 -1.23 5.56
C ASP A 56 -20.10 -0.73 6.04
N SER A 57 -20.40 -0.94 7.32
CA SER A 57 -21.68 -0.58 7.95
C SER A 57 -21.99 0.93 7.91
N ASN A 58 -20.95 1.76 7.92
CA ASN A 58 -21.06 3.22 7.92
C ASN A 58 -20.49 3.86 6.64
N SER A 59 -20.43 3.11 5.53
CA SER A 59 -19.92 3.60 4.25
C SER A 59 -20.91 3.43 3.12
N LEU A 60 -20.74 4.21 2.06
CA LEU A 60 -21.28 3.92 0.74
C LEU A 60 -20.26 3.08 0.00
N SER A 61 -20.67 1.93 -0.53
CA SER A 61 -19.80 1.01 -1.26
C SER A 61 -20.08 1.07 -2.75
N PHE A 62 -19.03 1.12 -3.56
CA PHE A 62 -19.12 1.09 -5.02
C PHE A 62 -18.09 0.12 -5.58
N GLU A 63 -18.49 -0.60 -6.63
CA GLU A 63 -17.61 -1.38 -7.48
C GLU A 63 -17.60 -0.76 -8.87
N ILE A 64 -16.42 -0.53 -9.44
CA ILE A 64 -16.23 0.10 -10.74
C ILE A 64 -15.39 -0.81 -11.60
N ASP A 65 -15.95 -1.22 -12.73
CA ASP A 65 -15.28 -2.07 -13.73
C ASP A 65 -14.19 -1.28 -14.46
N LEU A 66 -12.99 -1.83 -14.49
CA LEU A 66 -11.84 -1.27 -15.19
C LEU A 66 -11.85 -1.55 -16.70
N SER A 67 -12.69 -2.48 -17.17
CA SER A 67 -12.78 -2.84 -18.60
C SER A 67 -13.22 -1.67 -19.50
N GLN A 68 -13.85 -0.65 -18.92
CA GLN A 68 -14.28 0.56 -19.62
C GLN A 68 -13.14 1.60 -19.81
N GLY A 69 -11.92 1.25 -19.40
CA GLY A 69 -10.72 2.07 -19.56
C GLY A 69 -10.67 3.24 -18.58
N LEU A 70 -9.73 3.18 -17.63
CA LEU A 70 -9.30 4.41 -16.99
C LEU A 70 -8.57 5.23 -18.07
N ASN A 71 -9.07 6.41 -18.38
CA ASN A 71 -8.30 7.40 -19.14
C ASN A 71 -7.13 7.86 -18.26
N VAL A 72 -6.05 7.06 -18.27
CA VAL A 72 -4.80 7.45 -17.66
C VAL A 72 -4.22 8.55 -18.53
N ILE A 73 -4.36 9.80 -18.11
CA ILE A 73 -3.61 10.90 -18.71
C ILE A 73 -2.17 10.70 -18.25
N PRO A 74 -1.21 10.40 -19.15
CA PRO A 74 0.18 10.34 -18.78
C PRO A 74 0.63 11.76 -18.40
N THR A 75 0.65 12.07 -17.13
CA THR A 75 1.36 13.25 -16.66
C THR A 75 2.82 12.86 -16.51
N ASP A 76 3.68 13.42 -17.33
CA ASP A 76 5.13 13.36 -17.15
C ASP A 76 5.49 14.12 -15.88
N PHE A 77 5.49 13.41 -14.76
CA PHE A 77 6.26 13.88 -13.61
C PHE A 77 7.73 13.58 -13.92
N ALA A 78 8.36 14.47 -14.67
CA ALA A 78 9.80 14.55 -14.66
C ALA A 78 10.20 14.92 -13.23
N SER A 79 10.57 13.92 -12.46
CA SER A 79 11.26 14.14 -11.20
C SER A 79 12.65 14.65 -11.54
N ASP A 80 12.80 15.97 -11.65
CA ASP A 80 14.11 16.65 -11.73
C ASP A 80 14.93 16.51 -10.42
N LYS A 81 14.44 15.69 -9.49
CA LYS A 81 15.17 15.44 -8.24
C LYS A 81 16.31 14.46 -8.53
N THR A 82 17.53 14.98 -8.49
CA THR A 82 18.73 14.16 -8.36
C THR A 82 18.56 13.20 -7.17
N PRO A 83 18.87 11.88 -7.34
CA PRO A 83 18.78 10.93 -6.25
C PRO A 83 19.53 11.45 -5.02
N ASP A 84 18.90 11.42 -3.87
CA ASP A 84 19.55 11.79 -2.61
C ASP A 84 20.67 10.78 -2.32
N LEU A 85 21.92 11.18 -2.60
CA LEU A 85 23.10 10.36 -2.42
C LEU A 85 23.35 10.01 -0.94
N HIS A 86 22.91 10.86 0.00
CA HIS A 86 23.00 10.57 1.43
C HIS A 86 22.08 9.42 1.81
N ASN A 87 20.86 9.43 1.35
CA ASN A 87 19.89 8.37 1.59
C ASN A 87 20.36 7.01 1.02
N ARG A 88 21.05 7.03 -0.14
CA ARG A 88 21.67 5.83 -0.72
C ARG A 88 22.79 5.28 0.13
N ALA A 89 23.70 6.13 0.63
CA ALA A 89 24.82 5.69 1.46
C ALA A 89 24.36 5.09 2.79
N ASP A 90 23.36 5.68 3.42
CA ASP A 90 22.79 5.18 4.67
C ASP A 90 22.06 3.84 4.49
N HIS A 91 21.36 3.67 3.35
CA HIS A 91 20.76 2.38 3.02
C HIS A 91 21.83 1.29 2.81
N ILE A 92 22.95 1.59 2.14
CA ILE A 92 24.06 0.64 1.98
C ILE A 92 24.63 0.23 3.35
N LYS A 93 24.89 1.18 4.24
CA LYS A 93 25.32 0.89 5.62
C LYS A 93 24.34 0.00 6.38
N LEU A 94 23.03 0.23 6.19
CA LEU A 94 22.00 -0.59 6.81
C LEU A 94 22.04 -2.03 6.28
N VAL A 95 22.22 -2.22 4.97
CA VAL A 95 22.38 -3.54 4.35
C VAL A 95 23.64 -4.25 4.89
N GLU A 96 24.77 -3.55 4.99
CA GLU A 96 26.01 -4.09 5.55
C GLU A 96 25.83 -4.55 7.00
N LYS A 97 25.14 -3.77 7.84
CA LYS A 97 24.78 -4.15 9.21
C LYS A 97 23.94 -5.44 9.25
N GLY A 98 22.95 -5.54 8.36
CA GLY A 98 22.12 -6.74 8.23
C GLY A 98 22.94 -7.98 7.87
N ILE A 99 23.85 -7.86 6.88
CA ILE A 99 24.75 -8.94 6.46
C ILE A 99 25.67 -9.37 7.61
N HIS A 100 26.23 -8.42 8.36
CA HIS A 100 27.08 -8.72 9.52
C HIS A 100 26.30 -9.46 10.62
N ALA A 101 25.06 -9.05 10.92
CA ALA A 101 24.22 -9.71 11.91
C ALA A 101 23.89 -11.16 11.50
N ILE A 102 23.61 -11.41 10.21
CA ILE A 102 23.38 -12.76 9.68
C ILE A 102 24.66 -13.61 9.79
N LYS A 103 25.82 -13.04 9.43
CA LYS A 103 27.11 -13.76 9.51
C LYS A 103 27.52 -14.12 10.94
N ARG A 104 27.12 -13.32 11.93
CA ARG A 104 27.36 -13.64 13.36
C ARG A 104 26.35 -14.65 13.93
N GLY A 105 25.26 -14.95 13.19
CA GLY A 105 24.19 -15.82 13.67
C GLY A 105 23.13 -15.12 14.53
N ASP A 106 23.16 -13.78 14.61
CA ASP A 106 22.16 -12.99 15.36
C ASP A 106 20.79 -13.04 14.67
N LEU A 107 20.77 -13.17 13.33
CA LEU A 107 19.61 -13.25 12.48
C LEU A 107 19.78 -14.32 11.42
N HIS A 108 18.70 -15.00 11.06
CA HIS A 108 18.69 -15.90 9.90
C HIS A 108 18.32 -15.16 8.61
N LYS A 109 17.47 -14.15 8.72
CA LYS A 109 16.96 -13.33 7.61
C LYS A 109 16.59 -11.95 8.15
N VAL A 110 16.76 -10.92 7.33
CA VAL A 110 16.25 -9.58 7.60
C VAL A 110 15.70 -8.97 6.31
N VAL A 111 14.58 -8.27 6.42
CA VAL A 111 14.02 -7.44 5.36
C VAL A 111 14.22 -5.99 5.77
N LEU A 112 14.89 -5.23 4.90
CA LEU A 112 15.24 -3.84 5.17
C LEU A 112 14.34 -2.92 4.36
N SER A 113 13.94 -1.80 4.96
CA SER A 113 13.19 -0.75 4.29
C SER A 113 13.90 0.59 4.42
N ARG A 114 13.59 1.50 3.52
CA ARG A 114 13.99 2.90 3.63
C ARG A 114 12.77 3.80 3.44
N LYS A 115 12.84 4.98 4.03
CA LYS A 115 11.86 6.04 3.85
C LYS A 115 12.45 7.12 2.95
N GLU A 116 11.65 7.62 2.02
CA GLU A 116 11.92 8.83 1.24
C GLU A 116 10.77 9.81 1.46
N SER A 117 11.09 11.07 1.71
CA SER A 117 10.08 12.11 1.91
C SER A 117 9.94 12.93 0.64
N LEU A 118 8.72 13.05 0.15
CA LEU A 118 8.37 13.89 -0.99
C LEU A 118 7.55 15.06 -0.47
N GLU A 119 7.89 16.28 -0.88
CA GLU A 119 7.17 17.49 -0.52
C GLU A 119 6.31 17.98 -1.67
N GLY A 120 5.22 18.68 -1.36
CA GLY A 120 4.41 19.39 -2.37
C GLY A 120 3.50 18.47 -3.21
N ILE A 121 3.14 17.28 -2.69
CA ILE A 121 2.20 16.38 -3.38
C ILE A 121 0.78 16.90 -3.15
N ALA A 122 0.14 17.40 -4.21
CA ALA A 122 -1.26 17.79 -4.23
C ALA A 122 -2.19 16.57 -4.35
N TRP A 123 -3.48 16.75 -4.03
CA TRP A 123 -4.50 15.71 -4.18
C TRP A 123 -4.55 15.10 -5.59
N ASP A 124 -4.53 15.92 -6.62
CA ASP A 124 -4.57 15.45 -8.01
C ASP A 124 -3.40 14.53 -8.32
N SER A 125 -2.22 14.82 -7.76
CA SER A 125 -1.04 13.96 -7.87
C SER A 125 -1.21 12.59 -7.21
N PHE A 126 -2.02 12.48 -6.14
CA PHE A 126 -2.34 11.19 -5.51
C PHE A 126 -3.18 10.29 -6.41
N MET A 127 -4.15 10.85 -7.11
CA MET A 127 -4.97 10.10 -8.07
C MET A 127 -4.15 9.63 -9.27
N ASP A 128 -3.22 10.45 -9.74
CA ASP A 128 -2.27 10.08 -10.77
C ASP A 128 -1.33 8.95 -10.32
N ILE A 129 -0.82 9.02 -9.08
CA ILE A 129 0.00 7.97 -8.47
C ILE A 129 -0.80 6.67 -8.40
N PHE A 130 -2.05 6.73 -7.89
CA PHE A 130 -2.93 5.57 -7.81
C PHE A 130 -3.17 4.93 -9.17
N THR A 131 -3.48 5.72 -10.19
CA THR A 131 -3.73 5.25 -11.56
C THR A 131 -2.49 4.61 -12.18
N ARG A 132 -1.30 5.18 -11.96
CA ARG A 132 -0.02 4.58 -12.37
C ARG A 132 0.27 3.27 -11.64
N MET A 133 -0.02 3.20 -10.34
CA MET A 133 0.14 1.96 -9.59
C MET A 133 -0.80 0.85 -10.12
N LEU A 134 -2.05 1.17 -10.49
CA LEU A 134 -2.97 0.24 -11.11
C LEU A 134 -2.42 -0.35 -12.42
N SER A 135 -1.82 0.50 -13.26
CA SER A 135 -1.24 0.09 -14.54
C SER A 135 0.06 -0.71 -14.39
N ASN A 136 0.95 -0.25 -13.50
CA ASN A 136 2.28 -0.85 -13.36
C ASN A 136 2.29 -2.13 -12.52
N TYR A 137 1.31 -2.33 -11.65
CA TYR A 137 1.24 -3.46 -10.71
C TYR A 137 -0.06 -4.24 -10.83
N PRO A 138 -0.35 -4.88 -11.99
CA PRO A 138 -1.65 -5.53 -12.24
C PRO A 138 -1.94 -6.70 -11.29
N THR A 139 -0.94 -7.31 -10.69
CA THR A 139 -1.07 -8.45 -9.77
C THR A 139 -1.02 -8.07 -8.30
N ALA A 140 -0.75 -6.80 -7.98
CA ALA A 140 -0.67 -6.32 -6.60
C ALA A 140 -2.05 -5.90 -6.04
N PHE A 141 -2.15 -5.89 -4.72
CA PHE A 141 -3.18 -5.13 -4.02
C PHE A 141 -2.80 -3.66 -4.09
N VAL A 142 -3.60 -2.85 -4.78
CA VAL A 142 -3.35 -1.41 -4.96
C VAL A 142 -4.43 -0.63 -4.23
N TYR A 143 -4.01 0.38 -3.46
CA TYR A 143 -4.96 1.17 -2.67
C TYR A 143 -4.54 2.64 -2.56
N VAL A 144 -5.52 3.48 -2.35
CA VAL A 144 -5.42 4.82 -1.78
C VAL A 144 -6.50 4.96 -0.72
N TRP A 145 -6.17 5.48 0.44
CA TRP A 145 -7.14 5.77 1.49
C TRP A 145 -6.80 7.06 2.21
N PHE A 146 -7.82 7.70 2.76
CA PHE A 146 -7.71 8.95 3.49
C PHE A 146 -8.57 8.93 4.73
N HIS A 147 -8.05 9.51 5.80
CA HIS A 147 -8.79 9.86 6.99
C HIS A 147 -8.29 11.21 7.53
N PRO A 148 -9.16 12.20 7.83
CA PRO A 148 -8.72 13.54 8.24
C PRO A 148 -7.88 13.55 9.53
N LYS A 149 -8.04 12.56 10.39
CA LYS A 149 -7.29 12.40 11.66
C LYS A 149 -6.03 11.55 11.51
N VAL A 150 -5.76 10.95 10.34
CA VAL A 150 -4.60 10.06 10.11
C VAL A 150 -3.75 10.55 8.94
N GLY A 151 -4.37 11.09 7.91
CA GLY A 151 -3.72 11.51 6.67
C GLY A 151 -4.07 10.63 5.48
N MET A 152 -3.31 10.80 4.41
CA MET A 152 -3.49 10.07 3.17
C MET A 152 -2.38 9.04 2.95
N TRP A 153 -2.77 7.86 2.48
CA TRP A 153 -1.88 6.75 2.20
C TRP A 153 -2.20 6.13 0.85
N ALA A 154 -1.18 5.76 0.11
CA ALA A 154 -1.32 5.00 -1.12
C ALA A 154 -0.24 3.92 -1.18
N GLY A 155 -0.54 2.79 -1.80
CA GLY A 155 0.42 1.71 -1.91
C GLY A 155 0.01 0.64 -2.92
N ALA A 156 1.03 -0.12 -3.33
CA ALA A 156 0.88 -1.34 -4.10
C ALA A 156 1.69 -2.45 -3.40
N THR A 157 1.03 -3.51 -2.98
CA THR A 157 1.66 -4.62 -2.25
C THR A 157 1.53 -5.93 -3.04
N PRO A 158 2.66 -6.57 -3.39
CA PRO A 158 2.65 -7.83 -4.13
C PRO A 158 2.44 -9.06 -3.21
N GLU A 159 2.61 -8.91 -1.91
CA GLU A 159 2.65 -10.02 -0.95
C GLU A 159 1.35 -10.10 -0.16
N THR A 160 0.78 -11.31 -0.11
CA THR A 160 -0.43 -11.60 0.65
C THR A 160 -0.04 -12.22 1.99
N LEU A 161 -0.21 -11.46 3.08
CA LEU A 161 0.04 -11.95 4.44
C LEU A 161 -0.89 -13.11 4.78
N LEU A 162 -2.19 -12.94 4.55
CA LEU A 162 -3.21 -13.94 4.82
C LEU A 162 -4.42 -13.70 3.93
N HIS A 163 -4.90 -14.77 3.29
CA HIS A 163 -6.16 -14.81 2.57
C HIS A 163 -6.99 -15.96 3.09
N LEU A 164 -8.21 -15.67 3.49
CA LEU A 164 -9.19 -16.63 3.95
C LEU A 164 -10.36 -16.68 2.97
N ASP A 165 -10.65 -17.89 2.47
CA ASP A 165 -11.79 -18.14 1.59
C ASP A 165 -12.49 -19.42 2.08
N GLY A 166 -13.59 -19.27 2.81
CA GLY A 166 -14.24 -20.36 3.51
C GLY A 166 -13.25 -21.08 4.45
N ASN A 167 -12.97 -22.34 4.16
CA ASN A 167 -12.04 -23.17 4.95
C ASN A 167 -10.60 -23.16 4.38
N LYS A 168 -10.31 -22.38 3.36
CA LYS A 168 -8.98 -22.29 2.75
C LYS A 168 -8.22 -21.11 3.33
N ILE A 169 -7.01 -21.36 3.77
CA ILE A 169 -6.05 -20.37 4.24
C ILE A 169 -4.92 -20.31 3.23
N GLN A 170 -4.60 -19.13 2.74
CA GLN A 170 -3.47 -18.90 1.85
C GLN A 170 -2.60 -17.78 2.41
N THR A 171 -1.31 -18.00 2.40
CA THR A 171 -0.29 -17.00 2.72
C THR A 171 0.78 -17.01 1.65
N MET A 172 1.49 -15.88 1.51
CA MET A 172 2.62 -15.74 0.59
C MET A 172 3.81 -15.20 1.37
N SER A 173 4.99 -15.70 1.07
CA SER A 173 6.23 -15.16 1.63
C SER A 173 7.24 -14.94 0.50
N LEU A 174 7.65 -13.69 0.31
CA LEU A 174 8.62 -13.30 -0.70
C LEU A 174 9.99 -13.10 -0.03
N ALA A 175 11.03 -13.64 -0.65
CA ALA A 175 12.40 -13.48 -0.21
C ALA A 175 13.37 -13.70 -1.38
N GLY A 176 14.60 -13.16 -1.28
CA GLY A 176 15.62 -13.34 -2.29
C GLY A 176 15.31 -12.60 -3.60
N THR A 177 14.66 -11.45 -3.51
CA THR A 177 14.35 -10.60 -4.68
C THR A 177 15.62 -10.29 -5.48
N GLN A 178 15.57 -10.54 -6.77
CA GLN A 178 16.67 -10.27 -7.72
C GLN A 178 16.12 -9.67 -9.00
N LEU A 179 17.03 -9.08 -9.80
CA LEU A 179 16.66 -8.57 -11.11
C LEU A 179 16.15 -9.72 -11.99
N TYR A 180 14.99 -9.52 -12.61
CA TYR A 180 14.45 -10.48 -13.58
C TYR A 180 15.43 -10.64 -14.75
N LYS A 181 15.75 -11.89 -15.09
CA LYS A 181 16.52 -12.26 -16.29
C LYS A 181 15.73 -13.30 -17.04
N GLU A 182 15.45 -13.01 -18.31
CA GLU A 182 14.74 -13.93 -19.19
C GLU A 182 15.46 -15.29 -19.25
N GLY A 183 14.70 -16.38 -19.10
CA GLY A 183 15.24 -17.75 -19.13
C GLY A 183 15.94 -18.25 -17.85
N LYS A 184 15.88 -17.50 -16.74
CA LYS A 184 16.25 -17.97 -15.41
C LYS A 184 15.02 -18.04 -14.51
N ILE A 185 14.51 -19.23 -14.32
CA ILE A 185 13.60 -19.63 -13.26
C ILE A 185 14.39 -20.47 -12.26
#